data_4f6c1f99fe6a8e040984539958dab5ff
#
_entry.id   4f6c1f99fe6a8e040984539958dab5ff
#
_cell.length_a   1.000
_cell.length_b   1.000
_cell.length_c   1.000
_cell.angle_alpha   90.00
_cell.angle_beta   90.00
_cell.angle_gamma   90.00
#
_symmetry.space_group_name_H-M   'P 1'
#
loop_
_entity.id
_entity.type
_entity.pdbx_description
1 polymer ?
#
loop_
_entity_poly.entity_id
_entity_poly.type
_entity_poly.pdbx_seq_one_letter_code
_entity_poly.pdbx_strand_id
1 'polypeptide(L)' 'MSKAGRIKVTLVRSPIGYDRRQRRTLTGLGLRRIRQTVELQDQPAIRGMIDKVRHLVVVEG' A
#
# COMPACT_ATOMS: atom_id res chain seq x y z
N MET A 1 4.21 -12.65 -18.75
CA MET A 1 3.96 -12.55 -18.30
C MET A 1 3.74 -12.35 -17.25
N SER A 2 3.56 -12.54 -16.89
CA SER A 2 3.26 -12.41 -15.87
C SER A 2 3.78 -11.64 -14.93
N LYS A 3 4.72 -11.27 -14.93
CA LYS A 3 5.22 -10.49 -14.07
C LYS A 3 4.54 -9.27 -13.98
N ALA A 4 3.86 -8.92 -14.88
CA ALA A 4 3.08 -7.73 -14.89
C ALA A 4 2.03 -7.71 -13.80
N GLY A 5 1.79 -8.80 -13.15
CA GLY A 5 0.81 -8.83 -12.10
C GLY A 5 1.27 -8.36 -10.74
N ARG A 6 2.45 -7.76 -10.63
CA ARG A 6 2.98 -7.36 -9.33
C ARG A 6 3.31 -5.88 -9.27
N ILE A 7 3.08 -5.30 -8.10
CA ILE A 7 3.41 -3.91 -7.85
C ILE A 7 4.14 -3.82 -6.51
N LYS A 8 4.98 -2.82 -6.39
CA LYS A 8 5.69 -2.55 -5.14
C LYS A 8 5.08 -1.31 -4.51
N VAL A 9 4.76 -1.40 -3.25
CA VAL A 9 4.16 -0.31 -2.50
C VAL A 9 5.07 0.02 -1.33
N THR A 10 5.46 1.27 -1.21
CA THR A 10 6.34 1.73 -0.15
C THR A 10 5.62 2.76 0.69
N LEU A 11 5.61 2.56 2.00
CA LEU A 11 5.01 3.53 2.90
C LEU A 11 6.00 4.68 3.10
N VAL A 12 5.61 5.88 2.67
CA VAL A 12 6.50 7.04 2.73
C VAL A 12 6.11 8.05 3.80
N ARG A 13 4.91 7.91 4.37
CA ARG A 13 4.46 8.80 5.44
C ARG A 13 3.98 7.98 6.62
N SER A 14 4.19 8.52 7.82
CA SER A 14 3.76 7.83 9.02
C SER A 14 2.24 7.73 9.08
N PRO A 15 1.68 6.58 9.44
CA PRO A 15 0.25 6.45 9.63
C PRO A 15 -0.23 7.02 10.96
N ILE A 16 0.67 7.50 11.79
CA ILE A 16 0.30 8.08 13.08
C ILE A 16 -0.43 9.39 12.83
N GLY A 17 -1.58 9.55 13.45
CA GLY A 17 -2.37 10.75 13.26
C GLY A 17 -3.40 10.65 12.15
N TYR A 18 -3.40 9.55 11.41
CA TYR A 18 -4.38 9.33 10.39
C TYR A 18 -5.52 8.49 10.90
N ASP A 19 -6.61 8.50 10.15
CA ASP A 19 -7.82 7.78 10.45
C ASP A 19 -7.55 6.28 10.65
N ARG A 20 -8.33 5.65 11.52
CA ARG A 20 -8.21 4.21 11.77
C ARG A 20 -8.42 3.40 10.50
N ARG A 21 -9.30 3.84 9.63
CA ARG A 21 -9.58 3.13 8.39
C ARG A 21 -8.34 3.09 7.50
N GLN A 22 -7.62 4.20 7.45
CA GLN A 22 -6.40 4.25 6.65
C GLN A 22 -5.33 3.36 7.25
N ARG A 23 -5.20 3.38 8.58
CA ARG A 23 -4.22 2.52 9.26
C ARG A 23 -4.56 1.06 9.05
N ARG A 24 -5.85 0.72 9.11
CA ARG A 24 -6.29 -0.65 8.87
C ARG A 24 -5.99 -1.08 7.45
N THR A 25 -6.21 -0.20 6.49
CA THR A 25 -5.93 -0.48 5.09
C THR A 25 -4.43 -0.73 4.90
N LEU A 26 -3.58 0.09 5.50
CA LEU A 26 -2.14 -0.13 5.42
C LEU A 26 -1.74 -1.46 6.03
N THR A 27 -2.33 -1.82 7.17
CA THR A 27 -2.05 -3.11 7.80
C THR A 27 -2.48 -4.26 6.90
N GLY A 28 -3.63 -4.11 6.23
CA GLY A 28 -4.09 -5.11 5.28
C GLY A 28 -3.16 -5.28 4.09
N LEU A 29 -2.44 -4.22 3.73
CA LEU A 29 -1.44 -4.29 2.67
C LEU A 29 -0.10 -4.81 3.16
N GLY A 30 0.08 -4.90 4.47
CA GLY A 30 1.33 -5.35 5.05
C GLY A 30 2.29 -4.23 5.40
N LEU A 31 1.83 -2.99 5.35
CA LEU A 31 2.68 -1.83 5.62
C LEU A 31 2.46 -1.36 7.04
N ARG A 32 3.51 -1.38 7.84
CA ARG A 32 3.44 -0.99 9.24
C ARG A 32 4.43 0.10 9.60
N ARG A 33 5.49 0.25 8.83
CA ARG A 33 6.56 1.19 9.14
C ARG A 33 6.85 2.06 7.95
N ILE A 34 7.30 3.27 8.22
CA ILE A 34 7.77 4.16 7.18
C ILE A 34 8.92 3.50 6.43
N ARG A 35 8.92 3.69 5.13
CA ARG A 35 9.92 3.15 4.21
C ARG A 35 9.87 1.65 4.05
N GLN A 36 8.89 1.00 4.64
CA GLN A 36 8.67 -0.42 4.40
C GLN A 36 8.10 -0.59 2.99
N THR A 37 8.62 -1.55 2.27
CA THR A 37 8.17 -1.88 0.92
C THR A 37 7.59 -3.27 0.91
N VAL A 38 6.45 -3.44 0.26
CA VAL A 38 5.85 -4.76 0.06
C VAL A 38 5.57 -4.94 -1.42
N GLU A 39 5.61 -6.18 -1.85
CA GLU A 39 5.28 -6.54 -3.22
C GLU A 39 3.94 -7.26 -3.20
N LEU A 40 3.01 -6.77 -3.98
CA LEU A 40 1.64 -7.27 -3.98
C LEU A 40 1.22 -7.60 -5.40
N GLN A 41 0.21 -8.45 -5.51
CA GLN A 41 -0.38 -8.73 -6.81
C GLN A 41 -1.22 -7.56 -7.26
N ASP A 42 -1.16 -7.27 -8.55
CA ASP A 42 -1.91 -6.18 -9.14
C ASP A 42 -3.33 -6.66 -9.40
N GLN A 43 -4.18 -6.53 -8.40
CA GLN A 43 -5.58 -6.95 -8.47
C GLN A 43 -6.48 -5.76 -8.15
N PRO A 44 -7.72 -5.77 -8.65
CA PRO A 44 -8.64 -4.67 -8.35
C PRO A 44 -8.84 -4.43 -6.87
N ALA A 45 -8.90 -5.49 -6.06
CA ALA A 45 -9.07 -5.34 -4.62
C ALA A 45 -7.86 -4.63 -3.99
N ILE A 46 -6.65 -5.01 -4.42
CA ILE A 46 -5.42 -4.39 -3.92
C ILE A 46 -5.34 -2.94 -4.36
N ARG A 47 -5.67 -2.67 -5.62
CA ARG A 47 -5.64 -1.29 -6.11
C ARG A 47 -6.66 -0.41 -5.39
N GLY A 48 -7.81 -0.96 -5.04
CA GLY A 48 -8.80 -0.24 -4.26
C GLY A 48 -8.29 0.13 -2.88
N MET A 49 -7.57 -0.78 -2.24
CA MET A 49 -6.97 -0.51 -0.94
C MET A 49 -5.87 0.55 -1.06
N ILE A 50 -5.04 0.45 -2.07
CA ILE A 50 -3.96 1.42 -2.29
C ILE A 50 -4.55 2.80 -2.55
N ASP A 51 -5.63 2.87 -3.31
CA ASP A 51 -6.25 4.14 -3.64
C ASP A 51 -6.70 4.90 -2.38
N LYS A 52 -7.10 4.18 -1.36
CA LYS A 52 -7.54 4.79 -0.10
C LYS A 52 -6.39 5.43 0.67
N VAL A 53 -5.18 4.97 0.45
CA VAL A 53 -4.00 5.45 1.18
C VAL A 53 -2.90 5.94 0.26
N ARG A 54 -3.23 6.22 -0.99
CA ARG A 54 -2.20 6.59 -1.97
C ARG A 54 -1.42 7.84 -1.60
N HIS A 55 -2.00 8.69 -0.76
CA HIS A 55 -1.31 9.88 -0.27
C HIS A 55 -0.24 9.55 0.77
N LEU A 56 -0.20 8.30 1.22
CA LEU A 56 0.76 7.84 2.22
C LEU A 56 1.82 6.94 1.62
N VAL A 57 1.62 6.47 0.40
CA VAL A 57 2.49 5.47 -0.20
C VAL A 57 2.93 5.88 -1.59
N VAL A 58 3.99 5.22 -2.05
CA VAL A 58 4.46 5.32 -3.43
C VAL A 58 4.32 3.94 -4.05
N VAL A 59 3.76 3.88 -5.23
CA VAL A 59 3.53 2.61 -5.94
C VAL A 59 4.43 2.56 -7.16
N GLU A 60 5.13 1.46 -7.32
CA GLU A 60 5.94 1.17 -8.49
C GLU A 60 5.47 -0.14 -9.07
N GLY A 61 5.36 -0.17 -10.36
CA GLY A 61 4.90 -1.40 -10.96
C GLY A 61 5.23 -1.55 -12.40
#